data_d86446e0a13d4281edc36fba436c2335
#
_entry.id   d86446e0a13d4281edc36fba436c2335
#
_cell.length_a   1.000
_cell.length_b   1.000
_cell.length_c   1.000
_cell.angle_alpha   90.00
_cell.angle_beta   90.00
_cell.angle_gamma   90.00
#
_symmetry.space_group_name_H-M   'P 1'
#
loop_
_entity.id
_entity.type
_entity.pdbx_description
1 polymer ?
#
loop_
_entity_poly.entity_id
_entity_poly.type
_entity_poly.pdbx_seq_one_letter_code
_entity_poly.pdbx_strand_id
1 'polypeptide(L)'
;GQTTELQVANFLDFRMREYGASGISFESIIASGYRSAMPHGVASEKVIQSGETLTMDFGCYYNHYVSDMTRTIHIGDTTDEEREIYDIVLRSNQALIDTAKAGMTRRDYDKVARDVIVEAGYGDYFTHGIGHGIGLDIHEIPYFGNSDETIEAGMVLTDEPGVYLADKYGVRIED
;
A
#
# COMPACT_ATOMS: atom_id res chain seq x y z
N GLY A 1 11.40 -1.00 22.64
CA GLY A 1 10.01 -1.37 22.49
C GLY A 1 9.81 -2.87 22.65
N GLN A 2 8.62 -3.24 23.02
CA GLN A 2 8.22 -4.65 23.14
C GLN A 2 6.93 -4.90 22.34
N THR A 3 6.56 -3.97 21.46
CA THR A 3 5.34 -4.07 20.66
C THR A 3 5.59 -4.98 19.45
N THR A 4 4.73 -5.97 19.26
CA THR A 4 4.77 -6.86 18.11
C THR A 4 3.93 -6.32 16.96
N GLU A 5 4.20 -6.79 15.74
CA GLU A 5 3.38 -6.51 14.56
C GLU A 5 1.91 -6.90 14.80
N LEU A 6 1.68 -8.07 15.42
CA LEU A 6 0.33 -8.55 15.76
C LEU A 6 -0.39 -7.62 16.75
N GLN A 7 0.32 -7.05 17.71
CA GLN A 7 -0.27 -6.06 18.64
C GLN A 7 -0.71 -4.79 17.91
N VAL A 8 0.04 -4.34 16.89
CA VAL A 8 -0.37 -3.21 16.05
C VAL A 8 -1.60 -3.56 15.23
N ALA A 9 -1.65 -4.75 14.61
CA ALA A 9 -2.83 -5.21 13.87
C ALA A 9 -4.08 -5.24 14.76
N ASN A 10 -3.98 -5.80 15.96
CA ASN A 10 -5.09 -5.86 16.92
C ASN A 10 -5.54 -4.46 17.37
N PHE A 11 -4.61 -3.55 17.56
CA PHE A 11 -4.92 -2.16 17.90
C PHE A 11 -5.69 -1.47 16.78
N LEU A 12 -5.26 -1.65 15.51
CA LEU A 12 -5.95 -1.07 14.35
C LEU A 12 -7.37 -1.65 14.19
N ASP A 13 -7.56 -2.97 14.31
CA ASP A 13 -8.90 -3.59 14.26
C ASP A 13 -9.80 -3.02 15.36
N PHE A 14 -9.30 -2.95 16.58
CA PHE A 14 -10.07 -2.37 17.69
C PHE A 14 -10.48 -0.91 17.40
N ARG A 15 -9.53 -0.09 16.92
CA ARG A 15 -9.80 1.32 16.62
C ARG A 15 -10.80 1.49 15.47
N MET A 16 -10.67 0.72 14.40
CA MET A 16 -11.64 0.74 13.30
C MET A 16 -13.06 0.41 13.79
N ARG A 17 -13.19 -0.59 14.66
CA ARG A 17 -14.49 -0.96 15.27
C ARG A 17 -15.05 0.13 16.17
N GLU A 18 -14.21 0.83 16.96
CA GLU A 18 -14.65 1.99 17.74
C GLU A 18 -15.24 3.11 16.87
N TYR A 19 -14.74 3.26 15.63
CA TYR A 19 -15.27 4.22 14.65
C TYR A 19 -16.46 3.69 13.83
N GLY A 20 -16.95 2.50 14.12
CA GLY A 20 -18.17 1.95 13.54
C GLY A 20 -17.96 0.90 12.45
N ALA A 21 -16.73 0.44 12.23
CA ALA A 21 -16.48 -0.68 11.34
C ALA A 21 -17.11 -1.97 11.88
N SER A 22 -17.68 -2.80 11.00
CA SER A 22 -18.21 -4.12 11.36
C SER A 22 -17.15 -5.21 11.44
N GLY A 23 -15.97 -4.99 10.84
CA GLY A 23 -14.83 -5.90 10.87
C GLY A 23 -13.73 -5.45 9.92
N ILE A 24 -12.62 -6.17 9.90
CA ILE A 24 -11.53 -5.99 8.95
C ILE A 24 -11.97 -6.48 7.56
N SER A 25 -11.54 -5.78 6.49
CA SER A 25 -11.83 -6.16 5.10
C SER A 25 -10.87 -7.22 4.56
N PHE A 26 -9.70 -7.34 5.16
CA PHE A 26 -8.67 -8.36 4.89
C PHE A 26 -7.76 -8.50 6.10
N GLU A 27 -6.96 -9.57 6.12
CA GLU A 27 -5.97 -9.80 7.18
C GLU A 27 -4.87 -8.74 7.09
N SER A 28 -4.76 -7.90 8.13
CA SER A 28 -3.86 -6.74 8.12
C SER A 28 -2.40 -7.12 7.90
N ILE A 29 -1.75 -6.43 6.98
CA ILE A 29 -0.32 -6.52 6.74
C ILE A 29 0.38 -5.51 7.64
N ILE A 30 1.08 -6.00 8.65
CA ILE A 30 1.91 -5.20 9.54
C ILE A 30 3.30 -5.82 9.49
N ALA A 31 4.18 -5.17 8.74
CA ALA A 31 5.48 -5.74 8.41
C ALA A 31 6.59 -4.75 8.73
N SER A 32 7.52 -5.15 9.61
CA SER A 32 8.60 -4.31 10.10
C SER A 32 9.98 -4.80 9.67
N GLY A 33 10.91 -3.85 9.45
CA GLY A 33 12.27 -4.13 9.03
C GLY A 33 12.31 -4.90 7.71
N TYR A 34 13.06 -5.99 7.63
CA TYR A 34 13.17 -6.82 6.42
C TYR A 34 11.82 -7.37 5.95
N ARG A 35 10.85 -7.57 6.85
CA ARG A 35 9.52 -8.05 6.48
C ARG A 35 8.71 -7.02 5.69
N SER A 36 9.01 -5.72 5.83
CA SER A 36 8.36 -4.67 5.02
C SER A 36 8.68 -4.78 3.53
N ALA A 37 9.75 -5.52 3.16
CA ALA A 37 10.04 -5.89 1.77
C ALA A 37 9.12 -7.01 1.23
N MET A 38 8.25 -7.57 2.06
CA MET A 38 7.25 -8.57 1.65
C MET A 38 5.92 -7.87 1.39
N PRO A 39 5.45 -7.76 0.12
CA PRO A 39 4.19 -7.06 -0.19
C PRO A 39 2.98 -7.60 0.59
N HIS A 40 3.00 -8.89 0.93
CA HIS A 40 1.94 -9.60 1.68
C HIS A 40 2.42 -10.06 3.06
N GLY A 41 3.24 -9.26 3.73
CA GLY A 41 3.79 -9.55 5.06
C GLY A 41 2.74 -9.43 6.17
N VAL A 42 1.81 -10.40 6.27
CA VAL A 42 0.80 -10.47 7.33
C VAL A 42 1.44 -10.33 8.72
N ALA A 43 0.75 -9.64 9.63
CA ALA A 43 1.21 -9.36 10.98
C ALA A 43 1.68 -10.63 11.71
N SER A 44 2.84 -10.55 12.35
CA SER A 44 3.49 -11.66 13.05
C SER A 44 3.83 -11.32 14.51
N GLU A 45 4.36 -12.29 15.23
CA GLU A 45 4.89 -12.10 16.60
C GLU A 45 6.23 -11.35 16.63
N LYS A 46 6.76 -10.93 15.46
CA LYS A 46 8.00 -10.15 15.43
C LYS A 46 7.84 -8.86 16.23
N VAL A 47 8.79 -8.61 17.11
CA VAL A 47 8.89 -7.36 17.88
C VAL A 47 9.48 -6.27 16.97
N ILE A 48 8.79 -5.15 16.85
CA ILE A 48 9.21 -3.98 16.08
C ILE A 48 10.40 -3.31 16.79
N GLN A 49 11.46 -3.03 16.04
CA GLN A 49 12.69 -2.44 16.58
C GLN A 49 12.84 -0.96 16.19
N SER A 50 13.62 -0.22 16.96
CA SER A 50 14.06 1.11 16.54
C SER A 50 15.00 1.00 15.33
N GLY A 51 14.89 1.92 14.39
CA GLY A 51 15.64 1.90 13.13
C GLY A 51 14.97 1.06 12.03
N GLU A 52 13.76 0.55 12.26
CA GLU A 52 13.03 -0.22 11.24
C GLU A 52 11.98 0.62 10.52
N THR A 53 11.81 0.33 9.24
CA THR A 53 10.61 0.72 8.48
C THR A 53 9.44 -0.17 8.89
N LEU A 54 8.27 0.40 9.07
CA LEU A 54 7.02 -0.30 9.38
C LEU A 54 5.97 0.03 8.32
N THR A 55 5.60 -0.96 7.53
CA THR A 55 4.46 -0.90 6.61
C THR A 55 3.21 -1.42 7.31
N MET A 56 2.15 -0.64 7.25
CA MET A 56 0.84 -0.97 7.80
C MET A 56 -0.19 -0.85 6.68
N ASP A 57 -0.72 -1.99 6.27
CA ASP A 57 -1.75 -2.11 5.25
C ASP A 57 -2.98 -2.77 5.89
N PHE A 58 -4.07 -2.01 5.93
CA PHE A 58 -5.26 -2.37 6.69
C PHE A 58 -6.51 -1.73 6.09
N GLY A 59 -7.62 -2.37 6.33
CA GLY A 59 -8.91 -1.87 5.89
C GLY A 59 -10.06 -2.47 6.69
N CYS A 60 -11.25 -1.94 6.51
CA CYS A 60 -12.43 -2.37 7.25
C CYS A 60 -13.68 -2.41 6.37
N TYR A 61 -14.70 -3.10 6.88
CA TYR A 61 -16.09 -2.97 6.40
C TYR A 61 -16.79 -1.84 7.15
N TYR A 62 -17.33 -0.88 6.40
CA TYR A 62 -18.19 0.16 6.91
C TYR A 62 -19.43 0.30 6.02
N ASN A 63 -20.61 0.16 6.59
CA ASN A 63 -21.88 0.16 5.83
C ASN A 63 -21.85 -0.78 4.62
N HIS A 64 -21.32 -1.98 4.78
CA HIS A 64 -21.15 -3.04 3.76
C HIS A 64 -20.09 -2.78 2.68
N TYR A 65 -19.44 -1.63 2.66
CA TYR A 65 -18.35 -1.34 1.75
C TYR A 65 -16.99 -1.55 2.42
N VAL A 66 -15.98 -1.84 1.62
CA VAL A 66 -14.61 -2.04 2.09
C VAL A 66 -13.80 -0.76 1.99
N SER A 67 -12.81 -0.62 2.87
CA SER A 67 -11.69 0.30 2.72
C SER A 67 -10.39 -0.48 2.59
N ASP A 68 -9.40 0.17 1.99
CA ASP A 68 -8.05 -0.31 1.80
C ASP A 68 -7.08 0.86 1.92
N MET A 69 -6.03 0.73 2.71
CA MET A 69 -5.07 1.81 2.92
C MET A 69 -3.73 1.26 3.41
N THR A 70 -2.65 1.74 2.81
CA THR A 70 -1.30 1.49 3.31
C THR A 70 -0.61 2.77 3.74
N ARG A 71 0.06 2.74 4.90
CA ARG A 71 1.00 3.75 5.35
C ARG A 71 2.30 3.10 5.78
N THR A 72 3.40 3.71 5.36
CA THR A 72 4.74 3.31 5.79
C THR A 72 5.32 4.40 6.68
N ILE A 73 5.83 4.02 7.84
CA ILE A 73 6.53 4.92 8.77
C ILE A 73 7.90 4.36 9.12
N HIS A 74 8.75 5.19 9.68
CA HIS A 74 10.05 4.77 10.20
C HIS A 74 10.08 4.91 11.73
N ILE A 75 10.61 3.90 12.42
CA ILE A 75 10.67 3.85 13.88
C ILE A 75 12.02 4.39 14.37
N GLY A 76 12.06 5.67 14.71
CA GLY A 76 13.29 6.36 15.12
C GLY A 76 13.99 7.07 13.97
N ASP A 77 15.33 7.03 13.96
CA ASP A 77 16.12 7.70 12.93
C ASP A 77 16.11 6.93 11.61
N THR A 78 16.01 7.65 10.51
CA THR A 78 15.98 7.09 9.14
C THR A 78 17.25 7.47 8.38
N THR A 79 17.68 6.61 7.45
CA THR A 79 18.80 6.86 6.54
C THR A 79 18.40 7.75 5.36
N ASP A 80 19.37 8.31 4.66
CA ASP A 80 19.12 9.08 3.44
C ASP A 80 18.55 8.21 2.32
N GLU A 81 19.00 6.94 2.18
CA GLU A 81 18.44 5.97 1.23
C GLU A 81 16.95 5.70 1.51
N GLU A 82 16.57 5.49 2.77
CA GLU A 82 15.18 5.25 3.15
C GLU A 82 14.29 6.45 2.86
N ARG A 83 14.78 7.67 3.11
CA ARG A 83 14.05 8.90 2.76
C ARG A 83 13.89 9.05 1.26
N GLU A 84 14.94 8.80 0.49
CA GLU A 84 14.90 8.87 -0.98
C GLU A 84 13.85 7.90 -1.54
N ILE A 85 13.86 6.64 -1.09
CA ILE A 85 12.88 5.63 -1.55
C ILE A 85 11.47 6.00 -1.12
N TYR A 86 11.28 6.49 0.10
CA TYR A 86 9.97 6.98 0.54
C TYR A 86 9.46 8.11 -0.35
N ASP A 87 10.31 9.10 -0.65
CA ASP A 87 9.96 10.23 -1.50
C ASP A 87 9.65 9.80 -2.95
N ILE A 88 10.34 8.79 -3.47
CA ILE A 88 10.04 8.21 -4.80
C ILE A 88 8.64 7.58 -4.80
N VAL A 89 8.32 6.77 -3.82
CA VAL A 89 7.01 6.11 -3.71
C VAL A 89 5.91 7.16 -3.50
N LEU A 90 6.13 8.16 -2.65
CA LEU A 90 5.17 9.25 -2.43
C LEU A 90 4.92 10.06 -3.72
N ARG A 91 5.96 10.38 -4.49
CA ARG A 91 5.80 11.07 -5.78
C ARG A 91 5.08 10.20 -6.81
N SER A 92 5.29 8.89 -6.77
CA SER A 92 4.59 7.93 -7.63
C SER A 92 3.09 7.91 -7.33
N ASN A 93 2.70 7.79 -6.07
CA ASN A 93 1.31 7.87 -5.62
C ASN A 93 0.70 9.23 -6.00
N GLN A 94 1.34 10.34 -5.67
CA GLN A 94 0.83 11.68 -5.98
C GLN A 94 0.67 11.92 -7.49
N ALA A 95 1.60 11.41 -8.32
CA ALA A 95 1.52 11.55 -9.78
C ALA A 95 0.24 10.88 -10.34
N LEU A 96 -0.15 9.75 -9.78
CA LEU A 96 -1.37 9.07 -10.20
C LEU A 96 -2.62 9.80 -9.70
N ILE A 97 -2.65 10.25 -8.44
CA ILE A 97 -3.74 11.06 -7.89
C ILE A 97 -3.99 12.30 -8.76
N ASP A 98 -2.93 13.00 -9.16
CA ASP A 98 -3.02 14.23 -9.96
C ASP A 98 -3.45 13.98 -11.42
N THR A 99 -3.27 12.76 -11.93
CA THR A 99 -3.43 12.44 -13.35
C THR A 99 -4.66 11.57 -13.64
N ALA A 100 -5.08 10.73 -12.67
CA ALA A 100 -6.16 9.76 -12.86
C ALA A 100 -7.47 10.44 -13.26
N LYS A 101 -8.09 9.89 -14.30
CA LYS A 101 -9.40 10.36 -14.80
C LYS A 101 -10.10 9.29 -15.61
N ALA A 102 -11.42 9.38 -15.68
CA ALA A 102 -12.22 8.56 -16.58
C ALA A 102 -11.74 8.67 -18.04
N GLY A 103 -11.73 7.58 -18.75
CA GLY A 103 -11.26 7.45 -20.12
C GLY A 103 -9.78 7.09 -20.26
N MET A 104 -8.99 7.10 -19.17
CA MET A 104 -7.65 6.51 -19.20
C MET A 104 -7.75 5.01 -19.42
N THR A 105 -6.77 4.44 -20.14
CA THR A 105 -6.63 2.99 -20.18
C THR A 105 -6.10 2.46 -18.84
N ARG A 106 -6.41 1.22 -18.52
CA ARG A 106 -5.85 0.57 -17.32
C ARG A 106 -4.32 0.51 -17.37
N ARG A 107 -3.76 0.32 -18.58
CA ARG A 107 -2.32 0.37 -18.82
C ARG A 107 -1.73 1.73 -18.47
N ASP A 108 -2.36 2.82 -18.93
CA ASP A 108 -1.86 4.17 -18.66
C ASP A 108 -1.98 4.54 -17.19
N TYR A 109 -3.01 4.05 -16.50
CA TYR A 109 -3.17 4.23 -15.05
C TYR A 109 -1.97 3.62 -14.29
N ASP A 110 -1.63 2.36 -14.55
CA ASP A 110 -0.43 1.74 -13.95
C ASP A 110 0.85 2.47 -14.36
N LYS A 111 0.95 2.83 -15.64
CA LYS A 111 2.16 3.45 -16.20
C LYS A 111 2.51 4.78 -15.55
N VAL A 112 1.55 5.63 -15.22
CA VAL A 112 1.79 6.93 -14.58
C VAL A 112 2.59 6.78 -13.29
N ALA A 113 2.16 5.90 -12.40
CA ALA A 113 2.86 5.66 -11.14
C ALA A 113 4.18 4.90 -11.35
N ARG A 114 4.15 3.87 -12.18
CA ARG A 114 5.31 3.00 -12.44
C ARG A 114 6.47 3.76 -13.07
N ASP A 115 6.22 4.66 -14.01
CA ASP A 115 7.27 5.43 -14.68
C ASP A 115 8.10 6.26 -13.68
N VAL A 116 7.50 6.83 -12.64
CA VAL A 116 8.22 7.57 -11.60
C VAL A 116 9.24 6.67 -10.89
N ILE A 117 8.85 5.45 -10.57
CA ILE A 117 9.73 4.48 -9.89
C ILE A 117 10.81 3.95 -10.85
N VAL A 118 10.47 3.71 -12.12
CA VAL A 118 11.41 3.26 -13.17
C VAL A 118 12.46 4.32 -13.45
N GLU A 119 12.05 5.59 -13.63
CA GLU A 119 12.95 6.71 -13.88
C GLU A 119 13.92 6.97 -12.73
N ALA A 120 13.50 6.65 -11.50
CA ALA A 120 14.36 6.71 -10.32
C ALA A 120 15.32 5.51 -10.19
N GLY A 121 15.22 4.50 -11.07
CA GLY A 121 16.09 3.33 -11.08
C GLY A 121 15.60 2.14 -10.23
N TYR A 122 14.37 2.19 -9.72
CA TYR A 122 13.82 1.15 -8.84
C TYR A 122 12.72 0.31 -9.49
N GLY A 123 12.56 0.36 -10.82
CA GLY A 123 11.51 -0.36 -11.54
C GLY A 123 11.44 -1.85 -11.26
N ASP A 124 12.58 -2.53 -11.15
CA ASP A 124 12.65 -3.97 -10.85
C ASP A 124 12.18 -4.33 -9.43
N TYR A 125 12.07 -3.34 -8.55
CA TYR A 125 11.64 -3.50 -7.16
C TYR A 125 10.17 -3.18 -6.94
N PHE A 126 9.44 -2.73 -7.96
CA PHE A 126 7.99 -2.57 -7.97
C PHE A 126 7.36 -3.80 -8.63
N THR A 127 7.04 -4.81 -7.83
CA THR A 127 6.81 -6.19 -8.28
C THR A 127 5.34 -6.58 -8.48
N HIS A 128 4.40 -5.66 -8.30
CA HIS A 128 2.95 -5.90 -8.48
C HIS A 128 2.30 -4.80 -9.33
N GLY A 129 1.04 -4.95 -9.68
CA GLY A 129 0.27 -3.91 -10.34
C GLY A 129 0.00 -2.72 -9.42
N ILE A 130 -0.38 -1.58 -10.01
CA ILE A 130 -0.58 -0.34 -9.25
C ILE A 130 -1.75 -0.41 -8.29
N GLY A 131 -2.70 -1.32 -8.48
CA GLY A 131 -3.87 -1.42 -7.63
C GLY A 131 -4.99 -2.25 -8.24
N HIS A 132 -6.18 -2.06 -7.72
CA HIS A 132 -7.39 -2.82 -8.10
C HIS A 132 -8.66 -2.01 -7.83
N GLY A 133 -9.79 -2.49 -8.35
CA GLY A 133 -11.10 -1.98 -7.95
C GLY A 133 -11.47 -2.46 -6.55
N ILE A 134 -12.18 -1.63 -5.80
CA ILE A 134 -12.77 -1.97 -4.51
C ILE A 134 -14.22 -1.49 -4.42
N GLY A 135 -15.01 -2.12 -3.57
CA GLY A 135 -16.41 -1.74 -3.35
C GLY A 135 -17.07 -2.62 -2.30
N LEU A 136 -17.82 -3.61 -2.71
CA LEU A 136 -18.38 -4.63 -1.82
C LEU A 136 -17.34 -5.70 -1.47
N ASP A 137 -16.46 -5.99 -2.42
CA ASP A 137 -15.33 -6.90 -2.24
C ASP A 137 -14.03 -6.11 -2.20
N ILE A 138 -13.03 -6.62 -1.48
CA ILE A 138 -11.70 -6.01 -1.38
C ILE A 138 -10.98 -5.98 -2.73
N HIS A 139 -11.21 -6.98 -3.58
CA HIS A 139 -10.72 -7.04 -4.94
C HIS A 139 -11.89 -7.26 -5.90
N GLU A 140 -12.19 -6.26 -6.70
CA GLU A 140 -13.20 -6.35 -7.76
C GLU A 140 -12.72 -5.65 -9.04
N ILE A 141 -13.50 -5.73 -10.11
CA ILE A 141 -13.17 -5.06 -11.38
C ILE A 141 -13.18 -3.52 -11.15
N PRO A 142 -12.20 -2.80 -11.74
CA PRO A 142 -11.19 -3.27 -12.69
C PRO A 142 -9.94 -3.85 -12.01
N TYR A 143 -9.31 -4.83 -12.68
CA TYR A 143 -7.95 -5.25 -12.37
C TYR A 143 -6.98 -4.57 -13.33
N PHE A 144 -5.85 -4.11 -12.82
CA PHE A 144 -4.83 -3.44 -13.61
C PHE A 144 -3.82 -4.42 -14.19
N GLY A 145 -3.30 -4.06 -15.37
CA GLY A 145 -2.35 -4.85 -16.10
C GLY A 145 -2.20 -4.26 -17.51
N ASN A 146 -1.69 -5.04 -18.45
CA ASN A 146 -1.49 -4.61 -19.83
C ASN A 146 -2.82 -4.66 -20.64
N SER A 147 -3.80 -3.84 -20.23
CA SER A 147 -5.13 -3.77 -20.81
C SER A 147 -5.44 -2.38 -21.37
N ASP A 148 -6.04 -2.35 -22.57
CA ASP A 148 -6.54 -1.13 -23.22
C ASP A 148 -7.98 -0.78 -22.81
N GLU A 149 -8.62 -1.57 -21.93
CA GLU A 149 -9.89 -1.20 -21.33
C GLU A 149 -9.75 0.08 -20.53
N THR A 150 -10.78 0.91 -20.56
CA THR A 150 -10.76 2.21 -19.91
C THR A 150 -11.34 2.18 -18.50
N ILE A 151 -10.86 3.12 -17.69
CA ILE A 151 -11.46 3.46 -16.41
C ILE A 151 -12.69 4.30 -16.66
N GLU A 152 -13.79 3.99 -16.00
CA GLU A 152 -15.06 4.69 -16.12
C GLU A 152 -15.33 5.59 -14.89
N ALA A 153 -16.11 6.63 -15.09
CA ALA A 153 -16.55 7.50 -14.01
C ALA A 153 -17.39 6.70 -12.99
N GLY A 154 -17.10 6.87 -11.72
CA GLY A 154 -17.75 6.18 -10.61
C GLY A 154 -17.05 4.91 -10.14
N MET A 155 -16.01 4.44 -10.84
CA MET A 155 -15.14 3.37 -10.32
C MET A 155 -14.34 3.87 -9.11
N VAL A 156 -14.20 2.99 -8.11
CA VAL A 156 -13.34 3.19 -6.96
C VAL A 156 -12.13 2.28 -7.10
N LEU A 157 -10.94 2.83 -7.02
CA LEU A 157 -9.69 2.17 -7.36
C LEU A 157 -8.65 2.44 -6.29
N THR A 158 -7.79 1.47 -6.00
CA THR A 158 -6.59 1.71 -5.19
C THR A 158 -5.45 2.27 -6.03
N ASP A 159 -4.57 3.01 -5.39
CA ASP A 159 -3.32 3.55 -5.90
C ASP A 159 -2.22 3.21 -4.88
N GLU A 160 -1.48 2.13 -5.12
CA GLU A 160 -0.61 1.50 -4.14
C GLU A 160 0.81 1.21 -4.65
N PRO A 161 1.54 2.23 -5.16
CA PRO A 161 2.91 2.02 -5.56
C PRO A 161 3.79 1.57 -4.40
N GLY A 162 4.79 0.74 -4.70
CA GLY A 162 5.72 0.25 -3.70
C GLY A 162 7.09 -0.08 -4.27
N VAL A 163 8.11 0.01 -3.43
CA VAL A 163 9.48 -0.42 -3.70
C VAL A 163 9.90 -1.38 -2.59
N TYR A 164 10.32 -2.57 -2.97
CA TYR A 164 10.64 -3.66 -2.04
C TYR A 164 12.08 -4.14 -2.26
N LEU A 165 12.97 -3.78 -1.33
CA LEU A 165 14.37 -4.22 -1.34
C LEU A 165 14.48 -5.50 -0.50
N ALA A 166 14.55 -6.65 -1.16
CA ALA A 166 14.62 -7.95 -0.49
C ALA A 166 15.70 -7.97 0.61
N ASP A 167 15.36 -8.58 1.75
CA ASP A 167 16.20 -8.70 2.94
C ASP A 167 16.62 -7.36 3.61
N LYS A 168 16.12 -6.22 3.11
CA LYS A 168 16.36 -4.91 3.70
C LYS A 168 15.06 -4.31 4.28
N TYR A 169 14.26 -3.69 3.44
CA TYR A 169 12.98 -3.07 3.78
C TYR A 169 12.18 -2.77 2.51
N GLY A 170 10.92 -2.41 2.69
CA GLY A 170 10.06 -1.92 1.62
C GLY A 170 9.25 -0.71 2.04
N VAL A 171 8.76 0.01 1.06
CA VAL A 171 7.85 1.15 1.22
C VAL A 171 6.67 0.97 0.29
N ARG A 172 5.45 1.04 0.83
CA ARG A 172 4.20 1.18 0.07
C ARG A 172 3.40 2.34 0.65
N ILE A 173 2.81 3.13 -0.22
CA ILE A 173 1.85 4.18 0.13
C ILE A 173 0.61 3.95 -0.72
N GLU A 174 -0.56 3.88 -0.09
CA GLU A 174 -1.81 3.53 -0.74
C GLU A 174 -2.95 4.42 -0.29
N ASP A 175 -3.69 4.88 -1.27
CA ASP A 175 -4.97 5.58 -1.13
C ASP A 175 -6.05 4.97 -2.02
#